data_6da029da2ca13e55120de992bd00b750
#
_entry.id   6da029da2ca13e55120de992bd00b750
#
_cell.length_a   1.000
_cell.length_b   1.000
_cell.length_c   1.000
_cell.angle_alpha   90.00
_cell.angle_beta   90.00
_cell.angle_gamma   90.00
#
_symmetry.space_group_name_H-M   'P 1'
#
loop_
_entity.id
_entity.type
_entity.pdbx_description
1 polymer ?
#
loop_
_entity_poly.entity_id
_entity_poly.type
_entity_poly.pdbx_seq_one_letter_code
_entity_poly.pdbx_strand_id
1 'polypeptide(L)'
;MISISREQFERLVREALSQLPNDVKNHLDNVDIVVDGSASTSQLVGTGIENEMELLGLYEGIPLTERYGYDLVLPDKITLFQKPIESICETQEQVAKEIKATIVHEIAHHFGIDDDRLHNLGL
;
A
#
# COMPACT_ATOMS: atom_id res chain seq x y z
N MET A 1 9.66 17.72 -4.17
CA MET A 1 9.78 16.44 -4.87
C MET A 1 11.13 15.80 -4.61
N ILE A 2 11.15 14.59 -4.09
CA ILE A 2 12.38 13.84 -3.84
C ILE A 2 12.50 12.71 -4.85
N SER A 3 13.73 12.26 -5.11
CA SER A 3 13.98 11.07 -5.93
C SER A 3 14.98 10.19 -5.20
N ILE A 4 14.58 8.95 -4.93
CA ILE A 4 15.43 7.97 -4.26
C ILE A 4 15.45 6.69 -5.09
N SER A 5 16.44 5.82 -4.84
CA SER A 5 16.51 4.56 -5.55
C SER A 5 15.38 3.62 -5.14
N ARG A 6 15.08 2.63 -5.99
CA ARG A 6 14.13 1.57 -5.66
C ARG A 6 14.55 0.85 -4.39
N GLU A 7 15.83 0.57 -4.22
CA GLU A 7 16.36 -0.10 -3.03
C GLU A 7 16.11 0.70 -1.75
N GLN A 8 16.35 2.01 -1.81
CA GLN A 8 16.07 2.89 -0.67
C GLN A 8 14.57 2.93 -0.36
N PHE A 9 13.74 3.03 -1.38
CA PHE A 9 12.29 3.03 -1.21
C PHE A 9 11.82 1.72 -0.57
N GLU A 10 12.29 0.58 -1.06
CA GLU A 10 11.93 -0.72 -0.50
C GLU A 10 12.40 -0.89 0.94
N ARG A 11 13.57 -0.33 1.30
CA ARG A 11 14.02 -0.32 2.68
C ARG A 11 13.08 0.47 3.57
N LEU A 12 12.63 1.64 3.10
CA LEU A 12 11.66 2.46 3.84
C LEU A 12 10.32 1.73 4.00
N VAL A 13 9.92 0.94 3.01
CA VAL A 13 8.73 0.09 3.10
C VAL A 13 8.90 -0.95 4.23
N ARG A 14 10.04 -1.65 4.27
CA ARG A 14 10.30 -2.63 5.34
C ARG A 14 10.29 -2.00 6.71
N GLU A 15 10.91 -0.82 6.85
CA GLU A 15 10.90 -0.09 8.12
C GLU A 15 9.48 0.32 8.53
N ALA A 16 8.69 0.82 7.58
CA ALA A 16 7.30 1.19 7.84
C ALA A 16 6.48 -0.01 8.32
N LEU A 17 6.64 -1.15 7.66
CA LEU A 17 5.94 -2.37 8.06
C LEU A 17 6.29 -2.82 9.47
N SER A 18 7.56 -2.70 9.87
CA SER A 18 8.01 -3.08 11.21
C SER A 18 7.44 -2.17 12.30
N GLN A 19 7.05 -0.96 11.96
CA GLN A 19 6.53 0.05 12.90
C GLN A 19 5.01 0.05 13.03
N LEU A 20 4.31 -0.75 12.24
CA LEU A 20 2.85 -0.79 12.29
C LEU A 20 2.36 -1.43 13.59
N PRO A 21 1.23 -0.97 14.15
CA PRO A 21 0.60 -1.65 15.29
C PRO A 21 0.25 -3.10 14.96
N ASN A 22 0.27 -3.97 15.97
CA ASN A 22 -0.02 -5.39 15.77
C ASN A 22 -1.42 -5.62 15.16
N ASP A 23 -2.40 -4.81 15.51
CA ASP A 23 -3.74 -4.92 14.96
C ASP A 23 -3.74 -4.72 13.44
N VAL A 24 -2.93 -3.78 12.94
CA VAL A 24 -2.77 -3.56 11.51
C VAL A 24 -1.93 -4.68 10.88
N LYS A 25 -0.84 -5.08 11.53
CA LYS A 25 0.01 -6.19 11.03
C LYS A 25 -0.75 -7.48 10.85
N ASN A 26 -1.71 -7.77 11.73
CA ASN A 26 -2.53 -8.98 11.64
C ASN A 26 -3.37 -9.01 10.36
N HIS A 27 -3.76 -7.86 9.83
CA HIS A 27 -4.47 -7.77 8.55
C HIS A 27 -3.56 -7.97 7.34
N LEU A 28 -2.24 -7.89 7.53
CA LEU A 28 -1.26 -8.12 6.47
C LEU A 28 -0.88 -9.59 6.30
N ASP A 29 -1.39 -10.47 7.16
CA ASP A 29 -1.19 -11.89 6.99
C ASP A 29 -1.77 -12.29 5.63
N ASN A 30 -0.99 -12.97 4.82
CA ASN A 30 -1.35 -13.36 3.46
C ASN A 30 -1.62 -12.14 2.52
N VAL A 31 -0.90 -11.04 2.72
CA VAL A 31 -0.92 -9.87 1.82
C VAL A 31 0.50 -9.54 1.41
N ASP A 32 0.77 -9.51 0.11
CA ASP A 32 2.07 -9.08 -0.41
C ASP A 32 2.11 -7.55 -0.52
N ILE A 33 3.24 -6.98 -0.19
CA ILE A 33 3.50 -5.56 -0.40
C ILE A 33 4.51 -5.45 -1.54
N VAL A 34 4.10 -4.83 -2.64
CA VAL A 34 4.96 -4.66 -3.83
C VAL A 34 5.12 -3.19 -4.18
N VAL A 35 6.18 -2.87 -4.90
CA VAL A 35 6.49 -1.49 -5.30
C VAL A 35 6.53 -1.41 -6.82
N ASP A 36 5.79 -0.45 -7.38
CA ASP A 36 5.84 -0.11 -8.80
C ASP A 36 6.11 1.38 -8.95
N GLY A 37 6.46 1.80 -10.18
CA GLY A 37 6.73 3.20 -10.45
C GLY A 37 5.47 4.06 -10.39
N SER A 38 4.43 3.65 -11.11
CA SER A 38 3.13 4.30 -11.14
C SER A 38 2.06 3.30 -11.56
N ALA A 39 0.79 3.65 -11.36
CA ALA A 39 -0.32 2.77 -11.69
C ALA A 39 -0.45 2.58 -13.19
N SER A 40 -0.84 1.37 -13.61
CA SER A 40 -1.22 1.09 -14.99
C SER A 40 -2.63 1.62 -15.27
N THR A 41 -2.97 1.72 -16.55
CA THR A 41 -4.32 2.12 -16.96
C THR A 41 -5.38 1.20 -16.36
N SER A 42 -5.14 -0.11 -16.36
CA SER A 42 -6.08 -1.08 -15.81
C SER A 42 -6.27 -0.92 -14.31
N GLN A 43 -5.23 -0.54 -13.59
CA GLN A 43 -5.32 -0.27 -12.15
C GLN A 43 -6.13 1.00 -11.87
N LEU A 44 -6.04 2.01 -12.72
CA LEU A 44 -6.79 3.26 -12.54
C LEU A 44 -8.28 3.11 -12.80
N VAL A 45 -8.68 2.23 -13.71
CA VAL A 45 -10.08 2.12 -14.17
C VAL A 45 -11.06 1.92 -13.03
N GLY A 46 -10.72 1.14 -12.02
CA GLY A 46 -11.63 0.87 -10.91
C GLY A 46 -11.62 1.92 -9.80
N THR A 47 -10.75 2.92 -9.87
CA THR A 47 -10.54 3.87 -8.76
C THR A 47 -11.26 5.20 -8.94
N GLY A 48 -11.67 5.54 -10.15
CA GLY A 48 -12.19 6.87 -10.47
C GLY A 48 -11.12 7.95 -10.56
N ILE A 49 -9.85 7.60 -10.40
CA ILE A 49 -8.72 8.52 -10.51
C ILE A 49 -8.23 8.52 -11.95
N GLU A 50 -8.10 9.70 -12.56
CA GLU A 50 -7.66 9.82 -13.94
C GLU A 50 -6.15 10.01 -14.08
N ASN A 51 -5.53 10.69 -13.11
CA ASN A 51 -4.09 10.97 -13.14
C ASN A 51 -3.35 9.95 -12.27
N GLU A 52 -2.47 9.18 -12.90
CA GLU A 52 -1.67 8.16 -12.20
C GLU A 52 -0.83 8.71 -11.05
N MET A 53 -0.45 9.99 -11.11
CA MET A 53 0.32 10.63 -10.04
C MET A 53 -0.51 10.92 -8.78
N GLU A 54 -1.81 10.75 -8.83
CA GLU A 54 -2.70 10.93 -7.68
C GLU A 54 -2.97 9.63 -6.92
N LEU A 55 -2.57 8.49 -7.46
CA LEU A 55 -2.76 7.19 -6.81
C LEU A 55 -1.45 6.76 -6.16
N LEU A 56 -1.43 6.79 -4.83
CA LEU A 56 -0.23 6.47 -4.03
C LEU A 56 -0.08 4.97 -3.78
N GLY A 57 -1.19 4.25 -3.70
CA GLY A 57 -1.20 2.81 -3.49
C GLY A 57 -2.54 2.20 -3.83
N LEU A 58 -2.56 0.87 -3.92
CA LEU A 58 -3.79 0.15 -4.30
C LEU A 58 -3.79 -1.25 -3.69
N TYR A 59 -4.88 -1.60 -3.02
CA TYR A 59 -5.13 -2.95 -2.55
C TYR A 59 -5.85 -3.73 -3.64
N GLU A 60 -5.30 -4.86 -4.03
CA GLU A 60 -5.92 -5.75 -5.02
C GLU A 60 -6.09 -7.14 -4.42
N GLY A 61 -7.34 -7.54 -4.22
CA GLY A 61 -7.65 -8.90 -3.79
C GLY A 61 -7.56 -9.87 -4.95
N ILE A 62 -7.17 -11.11 -4.67
CA ILE A 62 -7.14 -12.16 -5.67
C ILE A 62 -8.48 -12.89 -5.64
N PRO A 63 -9.28 -12.88 -6.73
CA PRO A 63 -10.57 -13.56 -6.75
C PRO A 63 -10.45 -15.05 -6.42
N LEU A 64 -11.41 -15.57 -5.67
CA LEU A 64 -11.45 -17.00 -5.32
C LEU A 64 -11.48 -17.89 -6.55
N THR A 65 -12.08 -17.41 -7.62
CA THR A 65 -12.13 -18.14 -8.89
C THR A 65 -10.76 -18.37 -9.52
N GLU A 66 -9.77 -17.59 -9.16
CA GLU A 66 -8.39 -17.73 -9.62
C GLU A 66 -7.56 -18.61 -8.70
N ARG A 67 -8.14 -19.07 -7.58
CA ARG A 67 -7.48 -19.89 -6.58
C ARG A 67 -7.89 -21.35 -6.62
N TYR A 68 -8.77 -21.72 -7.51
CA TYR A 68 -9.31 -23.08 -7.56
C TYR A 68 -8.29 -24.11 -8.04
N GLY A 69 -8.46 -25.35 -7.57
CA GLY A 69 -7.71 -26.50 -8.08
C GLY A 69 -6.33 -26.69 -7.46
N TYR A 70 -5.94 -25.86 -6.51
CA TYR A 70 -4.63 -25.96 -5.86
C TYR A 70 -4.75 -25.70 -4.36
N ASP A 71 -3.88 -26.36 -3.59
CA ASP A 71 -3.75 -26.08 -2.17
C ASP A 71 -3.05 -24.75 -1.91
N LEU A 72 -2.69 -24.01 -2.96
CA LEU A 72 -2.01 -22.73 -2.87
C LEU A 72 -3.03 -21.61 -2.67
N VAL A 73 -2.88 -20.89 -1.56
CA VAL A 73 -3.61 -19.66 -1.31
C VAL A 73 -2.74 -18.52 -1.82
N LEU A 74 -3.14 -17.92 -2.95
CA LEU A 74 -2.44 -16.75 -3.48
C LEU A 74 -2.75 -15.55 -2.59
N PRO A 75 -1.72 -14.76 -2.19
CA PRO A 75 -1.97 -13.61 -1.35
C PRO A 75 -2.64 -12.48 -2.12
N ASP A 76 -3.46 -11.69 -1.42
CA ASP A 76 -3.83 -10.37 -1.91
C ASP A 76 -2.58 -9.51 -1.97
N LYS A 77 -2.63 -8.36 -2.64
CA LYS A 77 -1.47 -7.49 -2.68
C LYS A 77 -1.83 -6.03 -2.50
N ILE A 78 -0.93 -5.30 -1.86
CA ILE A 78 -0.93 -3.84 -1.84
C ILE A 78 0.24 -3.39 -2.69
N THR A 79 -0.03 -2.58 -3.72
CA THR A 79 1.01 -1.96 -4.54
C THR A 79 1.24 -0.54 -4.05
N LEU A 80 2.50 -0.18 -3.81
CA LEU A 80 2.90 1.18 -3.48
C LEU A 80 3.52 1.80 -4.73
N PHE A 81 3.07 2.99 -5.11
CA PHE A 81 3.54 3.64 -6.32
C PHE A 81 4.59 4.68 -5.97
N GLN A 82 5.84 4.37 -6.29
CA GLN A 82 6.99 5.15 -5.86
C GLN A 82 6.97 6.59 -6.37
N LYS A 83 6.70 6.78 -7.66
CA LYS A 83 6.71 8.13 -8.25
C LYS A 83 5.66 9.06 -7.67
N PRO A 84 4.39 8.65 -7.54
CA PRO A 84 3.40 9.49 -6.86
C PRO A 84 3.79 9.86 -5.44
N ILE A 85 4.29 8.91 -4.66
CA ILE A 85 4.70 9.17 -3.27
C ILE A 85 5.87 10.16 -3.24
N GLU A 86 6.89 9.94 -4.08
CA GLU A 86 8.03 10.86 -4.17
C GLU A 86 7.61 12.27 -4.57
N SER A 87 6.60 12.39 -5.43
CA SER A 87 6.16 13.68 -5.95
C SER A 87 5.62 14.62 -4.88
N ILE A 88 5.09 14.09 -3.78
CA ILE A 88 4.52 14.87 -2.69
C ILE A 88 5.44 14.97 -1.48
N CYS A 89 6.64 14.44 -1.57
CA CYS A 89 7.60 14.42 -0.46
C CYS A 89 8.86 15.20 -0.80
N GLU A 90 9.47 15.82 0.22
CA GLU A 90 10.73 16.54 0.09
C GLU A 90 11.88 15.82 0.80
N THR A 91 11.58 14.93 1.75
CA THR A 91 12.58 14.22 2.55
C THR A 91 12.26 12.73 2.61
N GLN A 92 13.27 11.92 2.97
CA GLN A 92 13.05 10.49 3.18
C GLN A 92 12.12 10.22 4.36
N GLU A 93 12.13 11.06 5.38
CA GLU A 93 11.21 10.95 6.50
C GLU A 93 9.75 11.11 6.05
N GLN A 94 9.50 12.06 5.15
CA GLN A 94 8.17 12.24 4.58
C GLN A 94 7.76 11.05 3.74
N VAL A 95 8.68 10.47 2.97
CA VAL A 95 8.43 9.26 2.19
C VAL A 95 8.02 8.11 3.11
N ALA A 96 8.76 7.91 4.20
CA ALA A 96 8.43 6.86 5.17
C ALA A 96 7.04 7.04 5.77
N LYS A 97 6.65 8.27 6.10
CA LYS A 97 5.32 8.58 6.61
C LYS A 97 4.23 8.29 5.59
N GLU A 98 4.45 8.68 4.34
CA GLU A 98 3.47 8.46 3.28
C GLU A 98 3.30 6.98 2.96
N ILE A 99 4.40 6.21 2.98
CA ILE A 99 4.34 4.76 2.81
C ILE A 99 3.45 4.15 3.89
N LYS A 100 3.72 4.49 5.15
CA LYS A 100 2.95 3.98 6.28
C LYS A 100 1.48 4.36 6.18
N ALA A 101 1.19 5.63 5.91
CA ALA A 101 -0.17 6.12 5.77
C ALA A 101 -0.90 5.41 4.63
N THR A 102 -0.24 5.20 3.50
CA THR A 102 -0.83 4.54 2.34
C THR A 102 -1.21 3.09 2.66
N ILE A 103 -0.29 2.34 3.29
CA ILE A 103 -0.56 0.95 3.69
C ILE A 103 -1.76 0.91 4.64
N VAL A 104 -1.77 1.76 5.66
CA VAL A 104 -2.84 1.80 6.66
C VAL A 104 -4.19 2.13 6.01
N HIS A 105 -4.22 3.12 5.13
CA HIS A 105 -5.45 3.53 4.46
C HIS A 105 -6.00 2.44 3.55
N GLU A 106 -5.14 1.73 2.82
CA GLU A 106 -5.59 0.64 1.95
C GLU A 106 -6.15 -0.53 2.74
N ILE A 107 -5.50 -0.88 3.85
CA ILE A 107 -6.01 -1.92 4.76
C ILE A 107 -7.35 -1.49 5.37
N ALA A 108 -7.44 -0.25 5.82
CA ALA A 108 -8.65 0.27 6.44
C ALA A 108 -9.83 0.21 5.48
N HIS A 109 -9.63 0.63 4.24
CA HIS A 109 -10.69 0.59 3.23
C HIS A 109 -11.14 -0.84 2.94
N HIS A 110 -10.18 -1.76 2.78
CA HIS A 110 -10.48 -3.14 2.44
C HIS A 110 -11.19 -3.89 3.57
N PHE A 111 -10.77 -3.65 4.81
CA PHE A 111 -11.32 -4.37 5.98
C PHE A 111 -12.37 -3.58 6.76
N GLY A 112 -12.77 -2.42 6.26
CA GLY A 112 -13.83 -1.64 6.88
C GLY A 112 -13.46 -1.03 8.22
N ILE A 113 -12.18 -0.70 8.42
CA ILE A 113 -11.71 -0.01 9.63
C ILE A 113 -11.99 1.48 9.47
N ASP A 114 -12.74 2.08 10.38
CA ASP A 114 -13.09 3.48 10.30
C ASP A 114 -11.98 4.40 10.85
N ASP A 115 -12.13 5.71 10.59
CA ASP A 115 -11.15 6.72 10.99
C ASP A 115 -11.01 6.82 12.52
N ASP A 116 -12.09 6.65 13.26
CA ASP A 116 -12.05 6.68 14.73
C ASP A 116 -11.17 5.56 15.27
N ARG A 117 -11.31 4.36 14.71
CA ARG A 117 -10.49 3.23 15.11
C ARG A 117 -9.03 3.45 14.76
N LEU A 118 -8.75 4.00 13.56
CA LEU A 118 -7.38 4.34 13.15
C LEU A 118 -6.77 5.35 14.11
N HIS A 119 -7.53 6.37 14.50
CA HIS A 119 -7.08 7.37 15.44
C HIS A 119 -6.73 6.76 16.80
N ASN A 120 -7.57 5.84 17.30
CA ASN A 120 -7.33 5.13 18.55
C ASN A 120 -6.07 4.25 18.50
N LEU A 121 -5.68 3.81 17.30
CA LEU A 121 -4.44 3.06 17.10
C LEU A 121 -3.21 3.95 16.96
N GLY A 122 -3.37 5.27 17.00
CA GLY A 122 -2.28 6.22 16.85
C GLY A 122 -1.86 6.49 15.40
N LEU A 123 -2.76 6.30 14.49
CA LEU A 123 -2.48 6.39 13.05
C LEU A 123 -3.17 7.57 12.36
#